data_9da7c7d3879b96a83dae336a8462df94
#
_entry.id   9da7c7d3879b96a83dae336a8462df94
#
_cell.length_a   1.000
_cell.length_b   1.000
_cell.length_c   1.000
_cell.angle_alpha   90.00
_cell.angle_beta   90.00
_cell.angle_gamma   90.00
#
_symmetry.space_group_name_H-M   'P 1'
#
loop_
_entity.id
_entity.type
_entity.pdbx_description
1 polymer ?
#
loop_
_entity_poly.entity_id
_entity_poly.type
_entity_poly.pdbx_seq_one_letter_code
_entity_poly.pdbx_strand_id
1 'polypeptide(L)'
;IDIQNTTRFYGAAKLKNTVSTGASTFTVTLEDASMGIFATNDSIRISNALISEVHHNVSITRNGVDVDITLAEADSVVNIYNSNETTVSSILPTGDLVTSYDTLNVISSSGILDYSNHDIELFNAGTLYQNWTIKFYSPTQFTLSGDTLGFIMLGSTSEDFIPLNGTVPYCILYKEIWQGSWNINDEVKFRTLPAAIALWFKRVVPSGSSTTYNNFKHIIRGQATTQ
;
A
#
# COMPACT_ATOMS: atom_id res chain seq x y z
N ILE A 1 -5.00 2.17 9.28
CA ILE A 1 -4.99 0.69 9.55
C ILE A 1 -3.76 0.46 10.39
N ASP A 2 -3.96 0.09 11.65
CA ASP A 2 -2.86 -0.22 12.55
C ASP A 2 -2.37 -1.64 12.25
N ILE A 3 -1.31 -1.76 11.47
CA ILE A 3 -0.70 -3.04 11.12
C ILE A 3 0.16 -3.58 12.28
N GLN A 4 0.34 -2.84 13.35
CA GLN A 4 1.17 -3.23 14.50
C GLN A 4 0.62 -4.43 15.28
N ASN A 5 -0.63 -4.83 15.04
CA ASN A 5 -1.26 -5.97 15.70
C ASN A 5 -1.33 -7.25 14.86
N THR A 6 -0.76 -7.28 13.64
CA THR A 6 -0.75 -8.53 12.88
C THR A 6 0.45 -9.39 13.31
N THR A 7 0.17 -10.42 14.08
CA THR A 7 1.14 -11.49 14.39
C THR A 7 1.42 -12.40 13.19
N ARG A 8 0.86 -12.08 12.04
CA ARG A 8 0.88 -12.91 10.85
C ARG A 8 1.91 -12.42 9.84
N PHE A 9 2.62 -13.39 9.27
CA PHE A 9 3.56 -13.16 8.18
C PHE A 9 2.92 -13.56 6.85
N TYR A 10 3.17 -12.77 5.82
CA TYR A 10 2.87 -13.06 4.43
C TYR A 10 4.19 -13.37 3.71
N GLY A 11 4.17 -14.33 2.80
CA GLY A 11 5.40 -14.73 2.13
C GLY A 11 5.17 -15.82 1.10
N ALA A 12 6.24 -16.49 0.69
CA ALA A 12 6.21 -17.53 -0.30
C ALA A 12 6.79 -18.83 0.25
N ALA A 13 6.22 -19.95 -0.19
CA ALA A 13 6.73 -21.30 0.04
C ALA A 13 7.00 -21.98 -1.31
N LYS A 14 7.78 -23.05 -1.31
CA LYS A 14 8.03 -23.84 -2.52
C LYS A 14 6.92 -24.86 -2.73
N LEU A 15 6.53 -25.05 -3.96
CA LEU A 15 5.62 -26.13 -4.34
C LEU A 15 6.35 -27.48 -4.12
N LYS A 16 5.75 -28.39 -3.34
CA LYS A 16 6.38 -29.67 -2.97
C LYS A 16 6.46 -30.64 -4.14
N ASN A 17 5.36 -30.77 -4.88
CA ASN A 17 5.24 -31.67 -6.03
C ASN A 17 4.70 -30.91 -7.24
N THR A 18 4.93 -31.41 -8.44
CA THR A 18 4.30 -30.87 -9.66
C THR A 18 2.79 -30.94 -9.54
N VAL A 19 2.13 -29.85 -9.88
CA VAL A 19 0.66 -29.72 -9.87
C VAL A 19 0.15 -29.64 -11.31
N SER A 20 -0.81 -30.47 -11.64
CA SER A 20 -1.42 -30.52 -12.96
C SER A 20 -2.67 -29.62 -13.04
N THR A 21 -3.03 -29.23 -14.23
CA THR A 21 -4.32 -28.60 -14.53
C THR A 21 -5.47 -29.40 -13.96
N GLY A 22 -6.44 -28.74 -13.37
CA GLY A 22 -7.60 -29.34 -12.73
C GLY A 22 -7.40 -29.78 -11.27
N ALA A 23 -6.19 -29.66 -10.72
CA ALA A 23 -5.95 -29.97 -9.32
C ALA A 23 -6.65 -28.96 -8.41
N SER A 24 -7.38 -29.44 -7.41
CA SER A 24 -8.01 -28.62 -6.37
C SER A 24 -7.24 -28.63 -5.05
N THR A 25 -6.22 -29.49 -4.92
CA THR A 25 -5.42 -29.60 -3.71
C THR A 25 -3.96 -29.82 -4.08
N PHE A 26 -3.04 -29.18 -3.37
CA PHE A 26 -1.60 -29.33 -3.52
C PHE A 26 -0.87 -28.98 -2.22
N THR A 27 0.38 -29.45 -2.11
CA THR A 27 1.21 -29.23 -0.94
C THR A 27 2.35 -28.27 -1.24
N VAL A 28 2.63 -27.38 -0.31
CA VAL A 28 3.82 -26.52 -0.30
C VAL A 28 4.71 -26.85 0.89
N THR A 29 6.00 -26.57 0.77
CA THR A 29 6.97 -26.77 1.86
C THR A 29 7.50 -25.42 2.32
N LEU A 30 7.37 -25.11 3.61
CA LEU A 30 7.92 -23.95 4.27
C LEU A 30 9.40 -24.17 4.57
N GLU A 31 10.18 -23.10 4.65
CA GLU A 31 11.57 -23.17 5.13
C GLU A 31 11.64 -23.47 6.64
N ASP A 32 10.64 -23.01 7.39
CA ASP A 32 10.54 -23.21 8.84
C ASP A 32 9.06 -23.41 9.21
N ALA A 33 8.78 -24.45 10.00
CA ALA A 33 7.42 -24.79 10.48
C ALA A 33 6.79 -23.68 11.33
N SER A 34 7.58 -22.80 11.94
CA SER A 34 7.08 -21.66 12.72
C SER A 34 6.55 -20.51 11.85
N MET A 35 6.82 -20.54 10.52
CA MET A 35 6.34 -19.52 9.61
C MET A 35 4.83 -19.65 9.36
N GLY A 36 4.06 -18.72 9.93
CA GLY A 36 2.59 -18.66 9.76
C GLY A 36 2.16 -17.99 8.45
N ILE A 37 2.72 -18.39 7.31
CA ILE A 37 2.51 -17.68 6.02
C ILE A 37 1.09 -17.84 5.49
N PHE A 38 0.47 -19.00 5.64
CA PHE A 38 -0.86 -19.30 5.09
C PHE A 38 -1.89 -19.49 6.20
N ALA A 39 -3.11 -19.04 5.95
CA ALA A 39 -4.28 -19.31 6.77
C ALA A 39 -5.51 -19.61 5.90
N THR A 40 -6.49 -20.28 6.48
CA THR A 40 -7.77 -20.53 5.82
C THR A 40 -8.45 -19.21 5.47
N ASN A 41 -9.13 -19.18 4.33
CA ASN A 41 -9.73 -18.01 3.68
C ASN A 41 -8.74 -17.00 3.07
N ASP A 42 -7.46 -17.37 2.97
CA ASP A 42 -6.52 -16.53 2.25
C ASP A 42 -6.77 -16.51 0.74
N SER A 43 -6.20 -15.47 0.13
CA SER A 43 -5.85 -15.49 -1.29
C SER A 43 -4.40 -15.90 -1.44
N ILE A 44 -4.12 -16.73 -2.42
CA ILE A 44 -2.78 -17.20 -2.75
C ILE A 44 -2.47 -16.94 -4.22
N ARG A 45 -1.18 -16.83 -4.53
CA ARG A 45 -0.67 -16.81 -5.89
C ARG A 45 0.26 -18.00 -6.10
N ILE A 46 0.01 -18.75 -7.15
CA ILE A 46 0.93 -19.77 -7.69
C ILE A 46 1.69 -19.11 -8.84
N SER A 47 3.01 -19.15 -8.85
CA SER A 47 3.80 -18.48 -9.90
C SER A 47 5.15 -19.13 -10.15
N ASN A 48 5.57 -19.12 -11.40
CA ASN A 48 6.92 -19.37 -11.85
C ASN A 48 7.42 -18.19 -12.72
N ALA A 49 8.51 -18.37 -13.47
CA ALA A 49 9.08 -17.30 -14.28
C ALA A 49 8.18 -16.86 -15.45
N LEU A 50 7.26 -17.71 -15.92
CA LEU A 50 6.48 -17.52 -17.15
C LEU A 50 5.00 -17.24 -16.89
N ILE A 51 4.41 -17.90 -15.91
CA ILE A 51 2.96 -17.88 -15.65
C ILE A 51 2.67 -17.66 -14.18
N SER A 52 1.50 -17.09 -13.91
CA SER A 52 0.96 -17.00 -12.56
C SER A 52 -0.56 -17.03 -12.58
N GLU A 53 -1.15 -17.56 -11.49
CA GLU A 53 -2.59 -17.51 -11.26
C GLU A 53 -2.87 -17.23 -9.79
N VAL A 54 -4.07 -16.74 -9.49
CA VAL A 54 -4.52 -16.37 -8.14
C VAL A 54 -5.76 -17.16 -7.80
N HIS A 55 -5.78 -17.72 -6.61
CA HIS A 55 -6.92 -18.42 -6.02
C HIS A 55 -7.33 -17.75 -4.72
N HIS A 56 -8.60 -17.74 -4.42
CA HIS A 56 -9.19 -17.06 -3.27
C HIS A 56 -9.86 -18.06 -2.33
N ASN A 57 -9.99 -17.68 -1.06
CA ASN A 57 -10.70 -18.46 -0.03
C ASN A 57 -10.19 -19.90 0.12
N VAL A 58 -8.88 -20.09 0.11
CA VAL A 58 -8.29 -21.43 0.25
C VAL A 58 -8.44 -21.98 1.67
N SER A 59 -8.51 -23.32 1.80
CA SER A 59 -8.42 -24.02 3.07
C SER A 59 -6.98 -24.51 3.31
N ILE A 60 -6.53 -24.46 4.55
CA ILE A 60 -5.14 -24.75 4.93
C ILE A 60 -5.09 -25.85 5.99
N THR A 61 -4.31 -26.89 5.72
CA THR A 61 -3.97 -27.92 6.71
C THR A 61 -2.46 -28.01 6.86
N ARG A 62 -1.96 -27.96 8.10
CA ARG A 62 -0.52 -27.94 8.40
C ARG A 62 -0.03 -29.28 8.92
N ASN A 63 1.09 -29.74 8.38
CA ASN A 63 1.80 -30.94 8.78
C ASN A 63 3.30 -30.64 8.92
N GLY A 64 3.69 -30.00 10.02
CA GLY A 64 5.08 -29.55 10.22
C GLY A 64 5.45 -28.43 9.24
N VAL A 65 6.47 -28.67 8.41
CA VAL A 65 6.88 -27.73 7.35
C VAL A 65 6.02 -27.83 6.09
N ASP A 66 5.27 -28.92 5.94
CA ASP A 66 4.36 -29.11 4.80
C ASP A 66 3.01 -28.45 5.10
N VAL A 67 2.47 -27.81 4.10
CA VAL A 67 1.15 -27.17 4.17
C VAL A 67 0.33 -27.61 2.98
N ASP A 68 -0.75 -28.32 3.26
CA ASP A 68 -1.72 -28.68 2.26
C ASP A 68 -2.69 -27.51 2.02
N ILE A 69 -2.83 -27.12 0.77
CA ILE A 69 -3.69 -26.05 0.32
C ILE A 69 -4.79 -26.66 -0.51
N THR A 70 -6.03 -26.42 -0.11
CA THR A 70 -7.23 -26.82 -0.86
C THR A 70 -7.91 -25.56 -1.38
N LEU A 71 -8.17 -25.52 -2.68
CA LEU A 71 -8.86 -24.43 -3.34
C LEU A 71 -10.34 -24.44 -2.97
N ALA A 72 -11.02 -23.32 -3.21
CA ALA A 72 -12.46 -23.20 -2.99
C ALA A 72 -13.24 -24.20 -3.86
N GLU A 73 -14.48 -24.49 -3.47
CA GLU A 73 -15.37 -25.36 -4.25
C GLU A 73 -15.52 -24.82 -5.68
N ALA A 74 -15.42 -25.71 -6.66
CA ALA A 74 -15.41 -25.41 -8.10
C ALA A 74 -14.17 -24.63 -8.61
N ASP A 75 -13.17 -24.34 -7.78
CA ASP A 75 -11.92 -23.76 -8.22
C ASP A 75 -10.84 -24.83 -8.43
N SER A 76 -9.98 -24.63 -9.41
CA SER A 76 -8.91 -25.57 -9.73
C SER A 76 -7.75 -24.86 -10.44
N VAL A 77 -6.55 -25.42 -10.30
CA VAL A 77 -5.35 -24.95 -10.99
C VAL A 77 -5.55 -25.02 -12.50
N VAL A 78 -5.29 -23.92 -13.20
CA VAL A 78 -5.49 -23.78 -14.65
C VAL A 78 -4.26 -24.24 -15.44
N ASN A 79 -3.08 -24.03 -14.90
CA ASN A 79 -1.81 -24.31 -15.56
C ASN A 79 -1.08 -25.50 -14.90
N ILE A 80 -0.03 -25.99 -15.57
CA ILE A 80 0.89 -26.98 -14.99
C ILE A 80 2.04 -26.25 -14.30
N TYR A 81 2.31 -26.59 -13.05
CA TYR A 81 3.37 -26.01 -12.24
C TYR A 81 4.37 -27.06 -11.74
N ASN A 82 5.64 -26.91 -12.14
CA ASN A 82 6.72 -27.79 -11.70
C ASN A 82 7.22 -27.37 -10.32
N SER A 83 7.46 -28.35 -9.43
CA SER A 83 7.86 -28.12 -8.05
C SER A 83 9.14 -27.31 -7.89
N ASN A 84 10.14 -27.52 -8.76
CA ASN A 84 11.46 -26.87 -8.65
C ASN A 84 11.48 -25.39 -9.06
N GLU A 85 10.48 -24.95 -9.82
CA GLU A 85 10.43 -23.63 -10.45
C GLU A 85 9.31 -22.75 -9.91
N THR A 86 8.42 -23.34 -9.09
CA THR A 86 7.18 -22.71 -8.68
C THR A 86 7.20 -22.34 -7.20
N THR A 87 6.75 -21.14 -6.93
CA THR A 87 6.46 -20.65 -5.59
C THR A 87 4.96 -20.40 -5.41
N VAL A 88 4.48 -20.64 -4.21
CA VAL A 88 3.14 -20.28 -3.78
C VAL A 88 3.27 -19.22 -2.70
N SER A 89 2.64 -18.08 -2.88
CA SER A 89 2.69 -16.96 -1.93
C SER A 89 1.29 -16.64 -1.40
N SER A 90 1.22 -16.32 -0.11
CA SER A 90 0.04 -15.67 0.44
C SER A 90 -0.03 -14.21 -0.04
N ILE A 91 -1.24 -13.75 -0.33
CA ILE A 91 -1.49 -12.37 -0.75
C ILE A 91 -1.93 -11.57 0.47
N LEU A 92 -1.22 -10.48 0.75
CA LEU A 92 -1.63 -9.53 1.78
C LEU A 92 -2.92 -8.84 1.33
N PRO A 93 -4.04 -9.00 2.07
CA PRO A 93 -5.26 -8.27 1.76
C PRO A 93 -5.07 -6.80 2.15
N THR A 94 -4.81 -5.97 1.18
CA THR A 94 -4.61 -4.52 1.40
C THR A 94 -5.92 -3.74 1.39
N GLY A 95 -7.02 -4.34 0.92
CA GLY A 95 -8.21 -3.60 0.54
C GLY A 95 -7.92 -2.62 -0.59
N ASP A 96 -8.83 -1.73 -0.85
CA ASP A 96 -8.61 -0.61 -1.77
C ASP A 96 -7.73 0.41 -1.06
N LEU A 97 -6.49 0.53 -1.52
CA LEU A 97 -5.58 1.56 -1.02
C LEU A 97 -5.95 2.87 -1.71
N VAL A 98 -6.52 3.78 -0.93
CA VAL A 98 -6.89 5.12 -1.39
C VAL A 98 -6.13 6.17 -0.59
N THR A 99 -5.85 7.29 -1.23
CA THR A 99 -5.33 8.47 -0.55
C THR A 99 -6.39 9.09 0.37
N SER A 100 -5.94 9.70 1.44
CA SER A 100 -6.81 10.47 2.34
C SER A 100 -6.04 11.65 2.92
N TYR A 101 -6.77 12.56 3.56
CA TYR A 101 -6.15 13.61 4.38
C TYR A 101 -6.81 13.65 5.76
N ASP A 102 -6.08 14.17 6.73
CA ASP A 102 -6.54 14.36 8.10
C ASP A 102 -5.90 15.59 8.75
N THR A 103 -6.13 15.78 10.03
CA THR A 103 -5.53 16.87 10.85
C THR A 103 -5.70 18.25 10.24
N LEU A 104 -6.83 18.47 9.52
CA LEU A 104 -7.13 19.79 8.95
C LEU A 104 -7.33 20.83 10.06
N ASN A 105 -6.54 21.89 10.01
CA ASN A 105 -6.57 22.99 10.98
C ASN A 105 -6.44 24.33 10.24
N VAL A 106 -7.40 25.21 10.44
CA VAL A 106 -7.43 26.56 9.89
C VAL A 106 -7.15 27.55 11.01
N ILE A 107 -6.09 28.33 10.84
CA ILE A 107 -5.65 29.38 11.76
C ILE A 107 -5.90 30.73 11.07
N SER A 108 -7.09 31.25 11.21
CA SER A 108 -7.52 32.53 10.66
C SER A 108 -8.63 33.10 11.52
N SER A 109 -8.75 34.43 11.56
CA SER A 109 -9.85 35.13 12.25
C SER A 109 -11.11 35.25 11.40
N SER A 110 -10.98 35.20 10.08
CA SER A 110 -12.09 35.48 9.14
C SER A 110 -12.03 34.72 7.83
N GLY A 111 -10.90 34.04 7.54
CA GLY A 111 -10.79 33.11 6.43
C GLY A 111 -11.43 31.77 6.79
N ILE A 112 -12.13 31.17 5.84
CA ILE A 112 -12.81 29.89 5.97
C ILE A 112 -12.33 28.99 4.83
N LEU A 113 -11.94 27.77 5.16
CA LEU A 113 -11.70 26.72 4.17
C LEU A 113 -12.95 25.84 4.12
N ASP A 114 -13.71 25.93 3.03
CA ASP A 114 -14.99 25.22 2.85
C ASP A 114 -14.77 23.81 2.28
N TYR A 115 -14.06 22.99 3.04
CA TYR A 115 -13.77 21.59 2.68
C TYR A 115 -15.00 20.67 2.76
N SER A 116 -16.10 21.10 3.33
CA SER A 116 -17.35 20.33 3.39
C SER A 116 -18.12 20.34 2.07
N ASN A 117 -18.01 21.42 1.28
CA ASN A 117 -18.64 21.52 -0.02
C ASN A 117 -17.64 21.37 -1.18
N HIS A 118 -16.37 21.63 -0.92
CA HIS A 118 -15.27 21.59 -1.88
C HIS A 118 -14.10 20.82 -1.30
N ASP A 119 -14.07 19.50 -1.53
CA ASP A 119 -13.08 18.61 -0.96
C ASP A 119 -11.67 18.88 -1.54
N ILE A 120 -10.64 18.48 -0.79
CA ILE A 120 -9.26 18.47 -1.29
C ILE A 120 -9.10 17.21 -2.15
N GLU A 121 -8.93 17.38 -3.44
CA GLU A 121 -8.77 16.24 -4.36
C GLU A 121 -7.36 15.65 -4.23
N LEU A 122 -7.28 14.33 -4.09
CA LEU A 122 -6.04 13.58 -3.90
C LEU A 122 -5.87 12.52 -4.99
N PHE A 123 -4.62 12.18 -5.29
CA PHE A 123 -4.27 11.26 -6.37
C PHE A 123 -3.40 10.13 -5.85
N ASN A 124 -3.82 8.87 -6.07
CA ASN A 124 -3.07 7.69 -5.60
C ASN A 124 -1.61 7.65 -6.10
N ALA A 125 -1.34 8.21 -7.27
CA ALA A 125 0.00 8.25 -7.85
C ALA A 125 0.83 9.49 -7.43
N GLY A 126 0.18 10.56 -6.96
CA GLY A 126 0.85 11.85 -6.69
C GLY A 126 0.95 12.20 -5.21
N THR A 127 -0.04 11.82 -4.42
CA THR A 127 -0.11 12.16 -3.00
C THR A 127 0.94 11.42 -2.19
N LEU A 128 1.68 12.14 -1.34
CA LEU A 128 2.69 11.61 -0.42
C LEU A 128 2.23 11.75 1.03
N TYR A 129 2.87 10.98 1.93
CA TYR A 129 2.77 11.26 3.36
C TYR A 129 3.48 12.56 3.67
N GLN A 130 2.72 13.60 4.01
CA GLN A 130 3.27 14.93 4.22
C GLN A 130 2.37 15.75 5.15
N ASN A 131 2.96 16.50 6.08
CA ASN A 131 2.26 17.57 6.77
C ASN A 131 2.44 18.86 5.96
N TRP A 132 1.35 19.37 5.48
CA TRP A 132 1.32 20.57 4.64
C TRP A 132 1.01 21.81 5.47
N THR A 133 1.64 22.92 5.09
CA THR A 133 1.33 24.24 5.60
C THR A 133 1.13 25.18 4.42
N ILE A 134 -0.07 25.72 4.33
CA ILE A 134 -0.38 26.87 3.47
C ILE A 134 -0.30 28.08 4.36
N LYS A 135 0.50 29.08 3.95
CA LYS A 135 0.68 30.32 4.69
C LYS A 135 0.44 31.51 3.80
N PHE A 136 -0.47 32.39 4.20
CA PHE A 136 -0.83 33.59 3.49
C PHE A 136 0.20 34.70 3.70
N TYR A 137 0.67 35.30 2.61
CA TYR A 137 1.51 36.49 2.63
C TYR A 137 0.80 37.73 2.05
N SER A 138 -0.40 37.54 1.50
CA SER A 138 -1.36 38.60 1.15
C SER A 138 -2.79 38.07 1.29
N PRO A 139 -3.82 38.91 1.20
CA PRO A 139 -5.21 38.46 1.29
C PRO A 139 -5.64 37.41 0.26
N THR A 140 -4.94 37.30 -0.84
CA THR A 140 -5.29 36.38 -1.95
C THR A 140 -4.16 35.45 -2.35
N GLN A 141 -2.97 35.58 -1.75
CA GLN A 141 -1.80 34.81 -2.15
C GLN A 141 -1.18 34.09 -0.96
N PHE A 142 -0.73 32.88 -1.20
CA PHE A 142 -0.14 32.01 -0.18
C PHE A 142 1.05 31.21 -0.72
N THR A 143 1.79 30.61 0.20
CA THR A 143 2.81 29.59 -0.08
C THR A 143 2.30 28.23 0.37
N LEU A 144 2.64 27.17 -0.37
CA LEU A 144 2.57 25.79 0.11
C LEU A 144 3.94 25.29 0.48
N SER A 145 4.07 24.70 1.67
CA SER A 145 5.25 23.97 2.10
C SER A 145 4.89 22.66 2.77
N GLY A 146 5.76 21.65 2.61
CA GLY A 146 5.68 20.38 3.31
C GLY A 146 6.78 20.26 4.36
N ASP A 147 6.53 19.50 5.43
CA ASP A 147 7.48 19.34 6.53
C ASP A 147 8.79 18.64 6.09
N THR A 148 8.75 17.72 5.15
CA THR A 148 9.94 17.04 4.61
C THR A 148 10.40 17.59 3.26
N LEU A 149 9.48 18.15 2.46
CA LEU A 149 9.78 18.66 1.12
C LEU A 149 10.19 20.14 1.10
N GLY A 150 9.88 20.88 2.17
CA GLY A 150 10.10 22.32 2.19
C GLY A 150 9.11 23.09 1.31
N PHE A 151 9.55 24.24 0.78
CA PHE A 151 8.74 25.08 -0.10
C PHE A 151 8.43 24.35 -1.44
N ILE A 152 7.17 24.37 -1.84
CA ILE A 152 6.70 23.75 -3.10
C ILE A 152 6.43 24.83 -4.15
N MET A 153 5.45 25.70 -3.91
CA MET A 153 5.09 26.76 -4.86
C MET A 153 4.21 27.83 -4.21
N LEU A 154 4.03 28.91 -4.94
CA LEU A 154 3.06 29.97 -4.64
C LEU A 154 1.69 29.61 -5.19
N GLY A 155 0.65 30.04 -4.50
CA GLY A 155 -0.74 29.85 -4.91
C GLY A 155 -1.57 31.11 -4.72
N SER A 156 -2.76 31.10 -5.29
CA SER A 156 -3.75 32.16 -5.20
C SER A 156 -5.13 31.59 -4.88
N THR A 157 -5.94 32.34 -4.13
CA THR A 157 -7.35 32.00 -3.87
C THR A 157 -8.27 32.24 -5.06
N SER A 158 -7.77 32.92 -6.12
CA SER A 158 -8.57 33.28 -7.31
C SER A 158 -8.50 32.25 -8.44
N GLU A 159 -7.69 31.21 -8.28
CA GLU A 159 -7.50 30.13 -9.26
C GLU A 159 -7.31 28.79 -8.57
N ASP A 160 -7.52 27.71 -9.32
CA ASP A 160 -7.29 26.34 -8.81
C ASP A 160 -5.81 26.15 -8.53
N PHE A 161 -5.51 25.62 -7.35
CA PHE A 161 -4.15 25.41 -6.92
C PHE A 161 -3.76 23.95 -7.10
N ILE A 162 -2.80 23.67 -8.00
CA ILE A 162 -2.42 22.35 -8.49
C ILE A 162 -0.90 22.12 -8.32
N PRO A 163 -0.42 21.85 -7.11
CA PRO A 163 1.00 21.56 -6.87
C PRO A 163 1.38 20.18 -7.40
N LEU A 164 2.34 20.13 -8.34
CA LEU A 164 2.73 18.89 -9.03
C LEU A 164 3.84 18.11 -8.31
N ASN A 165 3.67 16.78 -8.26
CA ASN A 165 4.69 15.79 -7.95
C ASN A 165 5.12 15.13 -9.28
N GLY A 166 6.08 15.71 -9.96
CA GLY A 166 6.41 15.33 -11.32
C GLY A 166 5.29 15.65 -12.31
N THR A 167 4.56 14.65 -12.76
CA THR A 167 3.45 14.81 -13.72
C THR A 167 2.06 14.71 -13.09
N VAL A 168 1.96 14.30 -11.83
CA VAL A 168 0.69 14.11 -11.11
C VAL A 168 0.64 15.06 -9.92
N PRO A 169 -0.50 15.69 -9.61
CA PRO A 169 -0.60 16.58 -8.46
C PRO A 169 -0.38 15.85 -7.12
N TYR A 170 0.20 16.57 -6.14
CA TYR A 170 0.14 16.13 -4.73
C TYR A 170 -1.30 16.17 -4.21
N CYS A 171 -2.01 17.23 -4.57
CA CYS A 171 -3.41 17.48 -4.28
C CYS A 171 -3.93 18.58 -5.20
N ILE A 172 -5.25 18.78 -5.27
CA ILE A 172 -5.85 19.97 -5.88
C ILE A 172 -6.73 20.66 -4.83
N LEU A 173 -6.56 21.95 -4.70
CA LEU A 173 -7.47 22.82 -3.96
C LEU A 173 -8.16 23.74 -4.97
N TYR A 174 -9.44 23.52 -5.22
CA TYR A 174 -10.23 24.34 -6.12
C TYR A 174 -10.44 25.73 -5.52
N LYS A 175 -10.52 26.76 -6.36
CA LYS A 175 -10.65 28.16 -5.90
C LYS A 175 -11.90 28.37 -5.02
N GLU A 176 -12.94 27.59 -5.22
CA GLU A 176 -14.19 27.64 -4.46
C GLU A 176 -14.04 27.25 -2.99
N ILE A 177 -12.95 26.55 -2.62
CA ILE A 177 -12.67 26.15 -1.22
C ILE A 177 -12.34 27.36 -0.33
N TRP A 178 -11.86 28.47 -0.93
CA TRP A 178 -11.41 29.67 -0.22
C TRP A 178 -12.58 30.63 0.01
N GLN A 179 -13.09 30.71 1.22
CA GLN A 179 -14.19 31.57 1.62
C GLN A 179 -13.76 32.59 2.68
N GLY A 180 -14.57 33.63 2.88
CA GLY A 180 -14.28 34.67 3.86
C GLY A 180 -13.16 35.62 3.42
N SER A 181 -12.44 36.18 4.41
CA SER A 181 -11.34 37.13 4.17
C SER A 181 -10.07 36.61 4.84
N TRP A 182 -9.05 36.38 4.04
CA TRP A 182 -7.74 35.92 4.52
C TRP A 182 -6.81 37.09 4.81
N ASN A 183 -5.95 36.92 5.81
CA ASN A 183 -4.99 37.92 6.22
C ASN A 183 -3.55 37.38 6.13
N ILE A 184 -2.59 38.29 6.12
CA ILE A 184 -1.17 37.90 6.19
C ILE A 184 -0.93 37.11 7.48
N ASN A 185 -0.19 36.01 7.36
CA ASN A 185 0.08 35.00 8.38
C ASN A 185 -1.07 34.08 8.77
N ASP A 186 -2.23 34.16 8.13
CA ASP A 186 -3.21 33.09 8.25
C ASP A 186 -2.62 31.78 7.71
N GLU A 187 -2.97 30.66 8.34
CA GLU A 187 -2.41 29.36 7.98
C GLU A 187 -3.51 28.30 7.85
N VAL A 188 -3.33 27.41 6.88
CA VAL A 188 -4.09 26.16 6.77
C VAL A 188 -3.09 25.01 6.85
N LYS A 189 -3.33 24.08 7.76
CA LYS A 189 -2.51 22.89 7.95
C LYS A 189 -3.34 21.64 7.75
N PHE A 190 -2.80 20.67 7.03
CA PHE A 190 -3.40 19.36 6.85
C PHE A 190 -2.33 18.33 6.58
N ARG A 191 -2.66 17.06 6.80
CA ARG A 191 -1.76 15.95 6.50
C ARG A 191 -2.36 15.08 5.42
N THR A 192 -1.57 14.74 4.40
CA THR A 192 -1.96 13.76 3.39
C THR A 192 -1.37 12.39 3.69
N LEU A 193 -2.15 11.36 3.38
CA LEU A 193 -1.83 9.95 3.53
C LEU A 193 -1.87 9.32 2.13
N PRO A 194 -0.77 8.71 1.65
CA PRO A 194 -0.72 8.10 0.33
C PRO A 194 -1.55 6.81 0.29
N ALA A 195 -1.90 6.37 -0.92
CA ALA A 195 -2.43 5.03 -1.19
C ALA A 195 -1.33 3.98 -0.99
N ALA A 196 -0.91 3.76 0.25
CA ALA A 196 0.23 2.91 0.59
C ALA A 196 -0.01 2.17 1.91
N ILE A 197 0.63 1.01 2.02
CA ILE A 197 0.66 0.23 3.25
C ILE A 197 2.11 0.02 3.67
N ALA A 198 2.40 0.16 4.96
CA ALA A 198 3.71 -0.14 5.51
C ALA A 198 3.96 -1.65 5.51
N LEU A 199 5.06 -2.10 4.92
CA LEU A 199 5.49 -3.49 4.94
C LEU A 199 6.66 -3.65 5.89
N TRP A 200 6.52 -4.57 6.85
CA TRP A 200 7.57 -4.92 7.78
C TRP A 200 8.22 -6.24 7.39
N PHE A 201 9.54 -6.26 7.32
CA PHE A 201 10.31 -7.45 6.98
C PHE A 201 10.97 -8.01 8.24
N LYS A 202 10.66 -9.25 8.60
CA LYS A 202 11.39 -9.99 9.65
C LYS A 202 12.40 -10.92 9.00
N ARG A 203 13.68 -10.77 9.37
CA ARG A 203 14.72 -11.72 9.05
C ARG A 203 14.95 -12.64 10.25
N VAL A 204 14.86 -13.94 10.04
CA VAL A 204 15.26 -14.94 11.03
C VAL A 204 16.60 -15.50 10.59
N VAL A 205 17.61 -15.38 11.45
CA VAL A 205 18.94 -15.97 11.23
C VAL A 205 19.08 -17.14 12.20
N PRO A 206 19.20 -18.38 11.72
CA PRO A 206 19.42 -19.54 12.59
C PRO A 206 20.70 -19.39 13.41
N SER A 207 20.69 -19.91 14.63
CA SER A 207 21.88 -19.96 15.48
C SER A 207 22.99 -20.80 14.83
N GLY A 208 24.21 -20.28 14.81
CA GLY A 208 25.39 -20.99 14.27
C GLY A 208 25.65 -20.72 12.76
N SER A 209 24.83 -19.97 12.08
CA SER A 209 25.15 -19.53 10.71
C SER A 209 26.05 -18.29 10.74
N SER A 210 27.31 -18.43 10.31
CA SER A 210 28.19 -17.30 10.02
C SER A 210 28.37 -17.20 8.50
N THR A 211 27.90 -16.13 7.89
CA THR A 211 28.16 -15.86 6.49
C THR A 211 28.88 -14.52 6.36
N THR A 212 29.97 -14.51 5.59
CA THR A 212 30.79 -13.31 5.32
C THR A 212 30.02 -12.27 4.49
N TYR A 213 28.98 -12.71 3.76
CA TYR A 213 28.12 -11.85 2.95
C TYR A 213 26.65 -12.18 3.21
N ASN A 214 25.93 -11.23 3.74
CA ASN A 214 24.50 -11.33 4.07
C ASN A 214 23.64 -10.53 3.10
N ASN A 215 23.74 -10.80 1.82
CA ASN A 215 22.89 -10.18 0.84
C ASN A 215 21.54 -10.93 0.78
N PHE A 216 20.44 -10.22 0.96
CA PHE A 216 19.11 -10.74 0.67
C PHE A 216 18.42 -9.83 -0.35
N LYS A 217 17.66 -10.45 -1.23
CA LYS A 217 16.90 -9.75 -2.27
C LYS A 217 15.42 -9.79 -1.90
N HIS A 218 14.81 -8.63 -1.70
CA HIS A 218 13.36 -8.51 -1.62
C HIS A 218 12.81 -8.25 -3.02
N ILE A 219 11.81 -9.02 -3.40
CA ILE A 219 11.04 -8.78 -4.62
C ILE A 219 9.61 -8.49 -4.19
N ILE A 220 9.19 -7.24 -4.35
CA ILE A 220 7.81 -6.83 -4.13
C ILE A 220 7.12 -6.89 -5.49
N ARG A 221 6.06 -7.67 -5.59
CA ARG A 221 5.20 -7.73 -6.79
C ARG A 221 3.83 -7.23 -6.40
N GLY A 222 3.37 -6.20 -7.07
CA GLY A 222 2.03 -5.64 -6.95
C GLY A 222 1.25 -5.89 -8.25
N GLN A 223 -0.05 -5.98 -8.15
CA GLN A 223 -0.96 -5.89 -9.28
C GLN A 223 -1.79 -4.63 -9.08
N ALA A 224 -1.65 -3.67 -9.97
CA ALA A 224 -2.53 -2.51 -10.03
C ALA A 224 -3.70 -2.88 -10.94
N THR A 225 -4.91 -2.74 -10.45
CA THR A 225 -6.10 -2.66 -11.30
C THR A 225 -6.24 -1.20 -11.71
N THR A 226 -6.17 -0.92 -13.01
CA THR A 226 -6.60 0.38 -13.54
C THR A 226 -8.12 0.45 -13.35
N GLN A 227 -8.57 1.46 -12.60
CA GLN A 227 -9.98 1.90 -12.65
C GLN A 227 -10.22 2.64 -13.95
#